data_1dc0a6f4ab60d782bcb6096fa88b09e3
#
_entry.id   1dc0a6f4ab60d782bcb6096fa88b09e3
#
_cell.length_a   1.000
_cell.length_b   1.000
_cell.length_c   1.000
_cell.angle_alpha   90.00
_cell.angle_beta   90.00
_cell.angle_gamma   90.00
#
_symmetry.space_group_name_H-M   'P 1'
#
loop_
_entity.id
_entity.type
_entity.pdbx_description
1 polymer ?
#
loop_
_entity_poly.entity_id
_entity_poly.type
_entity_poly.pdbx_seq_one_letter_code
_entity_poly.pdbx_strand_id
1 'polypeptide(L)'
;KDGFAHEDQGALVIDVQEETDTKEIPPCMIQKSDGASLYGTTDLATLVQRVEDYHPDKVIYVVDKRQELHFTQVFRSAKKTGIVPAETELKFLGFGTMNGKDGKPFKTREGGVMRLETLISETAEKMYKKISENHAIEEEEARKTANMIGVAALKYGDLSNQASKDYVFDVDRFISFEGNTGPYILYTIVRIKSILHKYQAQGNSLDGLKVQEAHADCEKALMLEAAKYNDVIANAFQDLAPHKICAYIYDLANAF
;
A
#
# COMPACT_ATOMS: atom_id res chain seq x y z
N LYS A 1 -22.41 -12.77 29.06
CA LYS A 1 -22.87 -14.07 29.63
C LYS A 1 -21.68 -14.94 30.04
N ASP A 2 -20.61 -14.90 29.29
CA ASP A 2 -19.43 -15.78 29.47
C ASP A 2 -18.37 -15.19 30.42
N GLY A 3 -18.66 -14.04 31.07
CA GLY A 3 -17.82 -13.44 32.10
C GLY A 3 -16.59 -12.68 31.60
N PHE A 4 -16.44 -12.48 30.27
CA PHE A 4 -15.31 -11.73 29.72
C PHE A 4 -15.42 -10.21 29.91
N ALA A 5 -16.64 -9.70 29.99
CA ALA A 5 -16.92 -8.28 30.15
C ALA A 5 -17.51 -8.00 31.54
N HIS A 6 -17.17 -6.85 32.11
CA HIS A 6 -17.70 -6.35 33.38
C HIS A 6 -18.09 -4.89 33.25
N GLU A 7 -18.86 -4.41 34.21
CA GLU A 7 -19.26 -3.01 34.27
C GLU A 7 -18.16 -2.19 34.96
N ASP A 8 -17.74 -1.11 34.33
CA ASP A 8 -16.84 -0.11 34.88
C ASP A 8 -17.41 1.30 34.61
N GLN A 9 -17.72 2.05 35.68
CA GLN A 9 -18.33 3.37 35.63
C GLN A 9 -19.58 3.46 34.75
N GLY A 10 -20.38 2.37 34.75
CA GLY A 10 -21.60 2.25 33.95
C GLY A 10 -21.39 1.83 32.50
N ALA A 11 -20.15 1.71 32.02
CA ALA A 11 -19.81 1.19 30.71
C ALA A 11 -19.48 -0.31 30.79
N LEU A 12 -19.72 -1.06 29.72
CA LEU A 12 -19.31 -2.47 29.61
C LEU A 12 -17.92 -2.54 28.96
N VAL A 13 -16.96 -3.15 29.64
CA VAL A 13 -15.55 -3.20 29.22
C VAL A 13 -14.99 -4.62 29.28
N ILE A 14 -13.93 -4.87 28.51
CA ILE A 14 -13.10 -6.09 28.54
C ILE A 14 -11.67 -5.70 28.90
N ASP A 15 -11.12 -6.28 29.98
CA ASP A 15 -9.71 -6.12 30.33
C ASP A 15 -8.83 -6.80 29.30
N VAL A 16 -7.87 -6.05 28.80
CA VAL A 16 -6.96 -6.46 27.71
C VAL A 16 -5.48 -6.31 28.09
N GLN A 17 -5.20 -5.92 29.33
CA GLN A 17 -3.82 -5.84 29.86
C GLN A 17 -3.20 -7.24 29.88
N GLU A 18 -1.96 -7.36 29.41
CA GLU A 18 -1.16 -8.59 29.44
C GLU A 18 0.08 -8.39 30.33
N GLU A 19 0.59 -9.47 30.87
CA GLU A 19 1.79 -9.43 31.77
C GLU A 19 3.04 -8.89 31.07
N THR A 20 3.11 -9.01 29.77
CA THR A 20 4.22 -8.54 28.93
C THR A 20 4.17 -7.05 28.63
N ASP A 21 3.08 -6.37 28.95
CA ASP A 21 2.94 -4.95 28.68
C ASP A 21 3.86 -4.10 29.55
N THR A 22 4.62 -3.23 28.90
CA THR A 22 5.50 -2.26 29.58
C THR A 22 4.78 -0.98 30.00
N LYS A 23 3.55 -0.79 29.52
CA LYS A 23 2.67 0.34 29.81
C LYS A 23 1.27 -0.15 30.11
N GLU A 24 0.53 0.62 30.86
CA GLU A 24 -0.89 0.37 31.11
C GLU A 24 -1.67 0.44 29.81
N ILE A 25 -2.43 -0.63 29.51
CA ILE A 25 -3.35 -0.69 28.38
C ILE A 25 -4.77 -0.61 28.95
N PRO A 26 -5.51 0.47 28.67
CA PRO A 26 -6.87 0.63 29.16
C PRO A 26 -7.79 -0.50 28.66
N PRO A 27 -8.83 -0.88 29.42
CA PRO A 27 -9.81 -1.86 28.99
C PRO A 27 -10.46 -1.47 27.65
N CYS A 28 -10.85 -2.46 26.85
CA CYS A 28 -11.61 -2.27 25.63
C CYS A 28 -13.08 -2.02 25.96
N MET A 29 -13.56 -0.79 25.74
CA MET A 29 -14.96 -0.45 25.93
C MET A 29 -15.80 -1.03 24.78
N ILE A 30 -16.82 -1.83 25.10
CA ILE A 30 -17.72 -2.45 24.12
C ILE A 30 -19.12 -1.88 24.13
N GLN A 31 -19.50 -1.15 25.22
CA GLN A 31 -20.75 -0.43 25.29
C GLN A 31 -20.60 0.77 26.26
N LYS A 32 -21.09 1.91 25.86
CA LYS A 32 -21.11 3.11 26.71
C LYS A 32 -22.14 2.98 27.83
N SER A 33 -22.03 3.82 28.85
CA SER A 33 -22.97 3.89 29.97
C SER A 33 -24.41 4.24 29.57
N ASP A 34 -24.59 4.93 28.43
CA ASP A 34 -25.91 5.22 27.84
C ASP A 34 -26.45 4.09 26.94
N GLY A 35 -25.76 2.96 26.87
CA GLY A 35 -26.12 1.79 26.05
C GLY A 35 -25.68 1.91 24.57
N ALA A 36 -25.06 3.02 24.16
CA ALA A 36 -24.64 3.22 22.78
C ALA A 36 -23.40 2.34 22.43
N SER A 37 -23.37 1.91 21.17
CA SER A 37 -22.21 1.27 20.57
C SER A 37 -21.12 2.29 20.23
N LEU A 38 -19.89 1.83 20.08
CA LEU A 38 -18.74 2.62 19.69
C LEU A 38 -17.90 1.87 18.66
N TYR A 39 -16.80 2.48 18.19
CA TYR A 39 -15.94 1.89 17.17
C TYR A 39 -15.42 0.49 17.57
N GLY A 40 -15.04 0.28 18.84
CA GLY A 40 -14.61 -1.04 19.31
C GLY A 40 -15.69 -2.12 19.14
N THR A 41 -16.97 -1.78 19.38
CA THR A 41 -18.10 -2.68 19.18
C THR A 41 -18.28 -3.05 17.71
N THR A 42 -18.22 -2.06 16.82
CA THR A 42 -18.40 -2.28 15.38
C THR A 42 -17.23 -3.05 14.77
N ASP A 43 -16.00 -2.81 15.24
CA ASP A 43 -14.82 -3.55 14.79
C ASP A 43 -14.87 -5.03 15.24
N LEU A 44 -15.30 -5.29 16.48
CA LEU A 44 -15.53 -6.67 16.96
C LEU A 44 -16.64 -7.37 16.14
N ALA A 45 -17.74 -6.68 15.86
CA ALA A 45 -18.82 -7.24 15.03
C ALA A 45 -18.33 -7.53 13.60
N THR A 46 -17.48 -6.67 13.05
CA THR A 46 -16.85 -6.89 11.74
C THR A 46 -15.93 -8.11 11.74
N LEU A 47 -15.19 -8.34 12.83
CA LEU A 47 -14.36 -9.55 12.97
C LEU A 47 -15.21 -10.82 13.02
N VAL A 48 -16.36 -10.81 13.77
CA VAL A 48 -17.32 -11.93 13.75
C VAL A 48 -17.74 -12.25 12.33
N GLN A 49 -18.23 -11.24 11.59
CA GLN A 49 -18.69 -11.42 10.21
C GLN A 49 -17.58 -11.96 9.30
N ARG A 50 -16.35 -11.42 9.40
CA ARG A 50 -15.23 -11.88 8.59
C ARG A 50 -14.84 -13.32 8.86
N VAL A 51 -14.87 -13.74 10.12
CA VAL A 51 -14.60 -15.14 10.49
C VAL A 51 -15.69 -16.06 9.93
N GLU A 52 -16.97 -15.68 10.04
CA GLU A 52 -18.10 -16.46 9.53
C GLU A 52 -18.09 -16.56 8.00
N ASP A 53 -17.85 -15.44 7.30
CA ASP A 53 -17.95 -15.38 5.84
C ASP A 53 -16.72 -15.94 5.12
N TYR A 54 -15.51 -15.77 5.67
CA TYR A 54 -14.25 -16.01 4.95
C TYR A 54 -13.34 -17.04 5.60
N HIS A 55 -13.49 -17.38 6.88
CA HIS A 55 -12.60 -18.28 7.63
C HIS A 55 -11.11 -17.94 7.40
N PRO A 56 -10.69 -16.69 7.65
CA PRO A 56 -9.37 -16.21 7.22
C PRO A 56 -8.23 -16.76 8.08
N ASP A 57 -7.11 -17.11 7.45
CA ASP A 57 -5.86 -17.39 8.17
C ASP A 57 -5.25 -16.12 8.76
N LYS A 58 -5.46 -14.98 8.08
CA LYS A 58 -4.90 -13.67 8.49
C LYS A 58 -5.86 -12.53 8.13
N VAL A 59 -6.04 -11.59 9.05
CA VAL A 59 -6.77 -10.34 8.83
C VAL A 59 -5.79 -9.16 9.03
N ILE A 60 -5.63 -8.32 8.01
CA ILE A 60 -4.73 -7.17 8.04
C ILE A 60 -5.55 -5.89 8.06
N TYR A 61 -5.32 -5.06 9.08
CA TYR A 61 -5.92 -3.73 9.22
C TYR A 61 -4.90 -2.67 8.78
N VAL A 62 -5.14 -2.08 7.61
CA VAL A 62 -4.32 -0.99 7.06
C VAL A 62 -4.97 0.33 7.44
N VAL A 63 -4.48 0.97 8.48
CA VAL A 63 -5.08 2.16 9.10
C VAL A 63 -4.02 3.16 9.56
N ASP A 64 -4.45 4.35 9.95
CA ASP A 64 -3.52 5.36 10.51
C ASP A 64 -2.81 4.83 11.76
N LYS A 65 -1.49 5.01 11.84
CA LYS A 65 -0.66 4.53 12.95
C LYS A 65 -1.11 5.02 14.34
N ARG A 66 -1.84 6.14 14.40
CA ARG A 66 -2.41 6.67 15.65
C ARG A 66 -3.51 5.81 16.25
N GLN A 67 -4.04 4.84 15.49
CA GLN A 67 -5.07 3.90 15.95
C GLN A 67 -4.50 2.61 16.56
N GLU A 68 -3.18 2.51 16.75
CA GLU A 68 -2.51 1.30 17.26
C GLU A 68 -3.09 0.80 18.58
N LEU A 69 -3.31 1.70 19.55
CA LEU A 69 -3.90 1.34 20.83
C LEU A 69 -5.32 0.77 20.67
N HIS A 70 -6.14 1.41 19.86
CA HIS A 70 -7.50 0.94 19.58
C HIS A 70 -7.51 -0.49 19.01
N PHE A 71 -6.67 -0.76 17.99
CA PHE A 71 -6.60 -2.10 17.42
C PHE A 71 -5.92 -3.13 18.34
N THR A 72 -5.01 -2.72 19.19
CA THR A 72 -4.48 -3.58 20.26
C THR A 72 -5.61 -4.04 21.18
N GLN A 73 -6.48 -3.13 21.62
CA GLN A 73 -7.62 -3.45 22.46
C GLN A 73 -8.62 -4.38 21.74
N VAL A 74 -8.98 -4.06 20.50
CA VAL A 74 -9.92 -4.86 19.69
C VAL A 74 -9.38 -6.28 19.45
N PHE A 75 -8.11 -6.42 19.04
CA PHE A 75 -7.51 -7.72 18.73
C PHE A 75 -7.40 -8.60 19.98
N ARG A 76 -6.96 -8.05 21.10
CA ARG A 76 -6.88 -8.78 22.36
C ARG A 76 -8.26 -9.19 22.85
N SER A 77 -9.26 -8.31 22.76
CA SER A 77 -10.64 -8.63 23.09
C SER A 77 -11.18 -9.77 22.22
N ALA A 78 -10.94 -9.71 20.89
CA ALA A 78 -11.41 -10.74 19.96
C ALA A 78 -10.77 -12.11 20.24
N LYS A 79 -9.48 -12.14 20.55
CA LYS A 79 -8.75 -13.37 20.92
C LYS A 79 -9.20 -13.92 22.27
N LYS A 80 -9.27 -13.06 23.30
CA LYS A 80 -9.70 -13.44 24.66
C LYS A 80 -11.09 -14.02 24.70
N THR A 81 -12.00 -13.48 23.90
CA THR A 81 -13.42 -13.92 23.86
C THR A 81 -13.68 -15.07 22.89
N GLY A 82 -12.69 -15.50 22.11
CA GLY A 82 -12.86 -16.56 21.11
C GLY A 82 -13.68 -16.14 19.88
N ILE A 83 -13.95 -14.83 19.70
CA ILE A 83 -14.60 -14.31 18.48
C ILE A 83 -13.76 -14.64 17.24
N VAL A 84 -12.45 -14.60 17.40
CA VAL A 84 -11.49 -14.96 16.35
C VAL A 84 -10.76 -16.23 16.77
N PRO A 85 -10.68 -17.27 15.92
CA PRO A 85 -9.92 -18.49 16.20
C PRO A 85 -8.48 -18.20 16.60
N ALA A 86 -7.90 -19.06 17.44
CA ALA A 86 -6.54 -18.87 17.95
C ALA A 86 -5.50 -18.81 16.81
N GLU A 87 -5.69 -19.63 15.78
CA GLU A 87 -4.84 -19.75 14.60
C GLU A 87 -4.92 -18.58 13.63
N THR A 88 -6.02 -17.83 13.59
CA THR A 88 -6.16 -16.65 12.71
C THR A 88 -5.25 -15.52 13.19
N GLU A 89 -4.33 -15.08 12.37
CA GLU A 89 -3.47 -13.93 12.68
C GLU A 89 -4.23 -12.61 12.51
N LEU A 90 -4.21 -11.74 13.52
CA LEU A 90 -4.68 -10.35 13.42
C LEU A 90 -3.48 -9.43 13.34
N LYS A 91 -3.36 -8.66 12.27
CA LYS A 91 -2.21 -7.80 12.01
C LYS A 91 -2.62 -6.35 11.84
N PHE A 92 -2.03 -5.48 12.66
CA PHE A 92 -2.09 -4.02 12.50
C PHE A 92 -0.97 -3.55 11.58
N LEU A 93 -1.30 -2.82 10.52
CA LEU A 93 -0.37 -2.15 9.64
C LEU A 93 -0.68 -0.64 9.65
N GLY A 94 -0.04 0.06 10.58
CA GLY A 94 -0.20 1.51 10.73
C GLY A 94 0.54 2.28 9.66
N PHE A 95 -0.16 3.16 8.94
CA PHE A 95 0.47 4.04 7.97
C PHE A 95 0.68 5.46 8.53
N GLY A 96 1.71 6.12 8.00
CA GLY A 96 2.07 7.49 8.31
C GLY A 96 1.20 8.51 7.57
N THR A 97 1.51 9.77 7.77
CA THR A 97 0.79 10.90 7.17
C THR A 97 1.44 11.32 5.85
N MET A 98 0.59 11.55 4.84
CA MET A 98 0.98 12.26 3.63
C MET A 98 1.01 13.76 3.94
N ASN A 99 2.17 14.40 3.82
CA ASN A 99 2.38 15.80 4.11
C ASN A 99 2.56 16.63 2.83
N GLY A 100 2.21 17.88 2.89
CA GLY A 100 2.57 18.87 1.87
C GLY A 100 4.05 19.27 1.96
N LYS A 101 4.50 20.12 1.01
CA LYS A 101 5.88 20.67 1.01
C LYS A 101 6.21 21.51 2.26
N ASP A 102 5.20 22.00 2.97
CA ASP A 102 5.33 22.70 4.25
C ASP A 102 5.47 21.78 5.47
N GLY A 103 5.54 20.45 5.26
CA GLY A 103 5.64 19.45 6.31
C GLY A 103 4.36 19.23 7.13
N LYS A 104 3.25 19.85 6.75
CA LYS A 104 1.94 19.66 7.40
C LYS A 104 1.08 18.68 6.61
N PRO A 105 0.09 18.03 7.25
CA PRO A 105 -0.84 17.17 6.55
C PRO A 105 -1.40 17.82 5.29
N PHE A 106 -1.39 17.07 4.19
CA PHE A 106 -1.74 17.60 2.87
C PHE A 106 -3.18 18.14 2.85
N LYS A 107 -3.32 19.41 2.44
CA LYS A 107 -4.60 20.13 2.42
C LYS A 107 -4.84 20.74 1.05
N THR A 108 -6.12 21.01 0.74
CA THR A 108 -6.48 21.83 -0.41
C THR A 108 -5.98 23.26 -0.25
N ARG A 109 -5.90 24.01 -1.36
CA ARG A 109 -5.55 25.44 -1.35
C ARG A 109 -6.48 26.27 -0.46
N GLU A 110 -7.71 25.81 -0.26
CA GLU A 110 -8.74 26.45 0.58
C GLU A 110 -8.70 25.99 2.05
N GLY A 111 -7.70 25.18 2.44
CA GLY A 111 -7.50 24.74 3.83
C GLY A 111 -8.27 23.48 4.24
N GLY A 112 -9.03 22.86 3.33
CA GLY A 112 -9.73 21.58 3.56
C GLY A 112 -8.84 20.35 3.32
N VAL A 113 -9.35 19.17 3.69
CA VAL A 113 -8.71 17.90 3.33
C VAL A 113 -8.87 17.67 1.83
N MET A 114 -7.76 17.38 1.11
CA MET A 114 -7.83 17.06 -0.31
C MET A 114 -8.51 15.69 -0.51
N ARG A 115 -9.53 15.66 -1.37
CA ARG A 115 -10.18 14.41 -1.78
C ARG A 115 -9.27 13.65 -2.73
N LEU A 116 -9.24 12.32 -2.60
CA LEU A 116 -8.44 11.45 -3.48
C LEU A 116 -8.83 11.64 -4.96
N GLU A 117 -10.10 11.79 -5.25
CA GLU A 117 -10.61 12.04 -6.61
C GLU A 117 -9.99 13.31 -7.23
N THR A 118 -9.94 14.40 -6.46
CA THR A 118 -9.31 15.66 -6.87
C THR A 118 -7.82 15.46 -7.13
N LEU A 119 -7.13 14.73 -6.25
CA LEU A 119 -5.71 14.43 -6.41
C LEU A 119 -5.43 13.64 -7.69
N ILE A 120 -6.25 12.62 -7.99
CA ILE A 120 -6.15 11.82 -9.22
C ILE A 120 -6.37 12.72 -10.45
N SER A 121 -7.43 13.55 -10.44
CA SER A 121 -7.78 14.43 -11.56
C SER A 121 -6.69 15.49 -11.81
N GLU A 122 -6.17 16.13 -10.77
CA GLU A 122 -5.08 17.12 -10.90
C GLU A 122 -3.79 16.49 -11.42
N THR A 123 -3.47 15.29 -10.96
CA THR A 123 -2.27 14.55 -11.41
C THR A 123 -2.42 14.14 -12.87
N ALA A 124 -3.60 13.65 -13.27
CA ALA A 124 -3.89 13.29 -14.66
C ALA A 124 -3.85 14.52 -15.59
N GLU A 125 -4.38 15.65 -15.16
CA GLU A 125 -4.35 16.89 -15.95
C GLU A 125 -2.93 17.44 -16.14
N LYS A 126 -2.09 17.38 -15.10
CA LYS A 126 -0.67 17.74 -15.24
C LYS A 126 0.07 16.80 -16.19
N MET A 127 -0.23 15.50 -16.13
CA MET A 127 0.35 14.52 -17.04
C MET A 127 -0.14 14.73 -18.48
N TYR A 128 -1.43 15.05 -18.66
CA TYR A 128 -1.99 15.37 -19.99
C TYR A 128 -1.24 16.53 -20.64
N LYS A 129 -0.97 17.60 -19.90
CA LYS A 129 -0.20 18.75 -20.41
C LYS A 129 1.18 18.33 -20.90
N LYS A 130 1.91 17.51 -20.11
CA LYS A 130 3.24 16.98 -20.50
C LYS A 130 3.18 16.12 -21.77
N ILE A 131 2.16 15.27 -21.91
CA ILE A 131 2.01 14.40 -23.09
C ILE A 131 1.64 15.22 -24.32
N SER A 132 0.75 16.20 -24.17
CA SER A 132 0.24 17.04 -25.28
C SER A 132 1.29 18.01 -25.85
N GLU A 133 2.35 18.33 -25.13
CA GLU A 133 3.47 19.12 -25.64
C GLU A 133 4.14 18.48 -26.86
N ASN A 134 4.01 17.17 -27.04
CA ASN A 134 4.62 16.42 -28.15
C ASN A 134 3.74 16.27 -29.40
N HIS A 135 2.56 16.88 -29.49
CA HIS A 135 1.63 17.02 -30.65
C HIS A 135 1.38 15.76 -31.54
N ALA A 136 1.87 14.59 -31.15
CA ALA A 136 1.86 13.38 -31.99
C ALA A 136 0.74 12.38 -31.66
N ILE A 137 -0.10 12.69 -30.67
CA ILE A 137 -1.11 11.76 -30.13
C ILE A 137 -2.48 12.44 -30.20
N GLU A 138 -3.50 11.68 -30.63
CA GLU A 138 -4.89 12.11 -30.60
C GLU A 138 -5.34 12.47 -29.19
N GLU A 139 -6.21 13.48 -29.05
CA GLU A 139 -6.58 14.04 -27.74
C GLU A 139 -7.17 12.98 -26.80
N GLU A 140 -8.07 12.12 -27.29
CA GLU A 140 -8.71 11.07 -26.48
C GLU A 140 -7.69 10.07 -25.97
N GLU A 141 -6.75 9.64 -26.82
CA GLU A 141 -5.66 8.73 -26.43
C GLU A 141 -4.71 9.39 -25.43
N ALA A 142 -4.38 10.65 -25.64
CA ALA A 142 -3.53 11.43 -24.71
C ALA A 142 -4.18 11.53 -23.32
N ARG A 143 -5.48 11.79 -23.24
CA ARG A 143 -6.22 11.85 -21.97
C ARG A 143 -6.26 10.49 -21.27
N LYS A 144 -6.55 9.42 -22.00
CA LYS A 144 -6.55 8.04 -21.47
C LYS A 144 -5.17 7.66 -20.93
N THR A 145 -4.13 7.94 -21.69
CA THR A 145 -2.74 7.68 -21.31
C THR A 145 -2.34 8.51 -20.09
N ALA A 146 -2.70 9.79 -20.06
CA ALA A 146 -2.42 10.68 -18.93
C ALA A 146 -3.08 10.21 -17.63
N ASN A 147 -4.33 9.75 -17.71
CA ASN A 147 -5.02 9.20 -16.54
C ASN A 147 -4.35 7.92 -16.03
N MET A 148 -3.99 7.01 -16.92
CA MET A 148 -3.29 5.77 -16.57
C MET A 148 -1.93 6.06 -15.91
N ILE A 149 -1.12 6.95 -16.49
CA ILE A 149 0.19 7.32 -15.95
C ILE A 149 0.03 8.10 -14.63
N GLY A 150 -0.96 8.99 -14.54
CA GLY A 150 -1.25 9.75 -13.32
C GLY A 150 -1.60 8.85 -12.13
N VAL A 151 -2.48 7.86 -12.34
CA VAL A 151 -2.81 6.86 -11.32
C VAL A 151 -1.59 6.01 -10.95
N ALA A 152 -0.80 5.59 -11.93
CA ALA A 152 0.43 4.82 -11.68
C ALA A 152 1.45 5.64 -10.88
N ALA A 153 1.60 6.94 -11.18
CA ALA A 153 2.47 7.85 -10.45
C ALA A 153 2.08 7.97 -8.97
N LEU A 154 0.78 8.12 -8.70
CA LEU A 154 0.25 8.20 -7.33
C LEU A 154 0.45 6.88 -6.58
N LYS A 155 0.04 5.76 -7.17
CA LYS A 155 0.18 4.43 -6.55
C LYS A 155 1.64 4.08 -6.25
N TYR A 156 2.53 4.31 -7.21
CA TYR A 156 3.94 4.03 -7.03
C TYR A 156 4.57 4.98 -6.02
N GLY A 157 4.24 6.27 -6.10
CA GLY A 157 4.74 7.29 -5.18
C GLY A 157 4.37 7.00 -3.73
N ASP A 158 3.15 6.55 -3.47
CA ASP A 158 2.69 6.13 -2.14
C ASP A 158 3.37 4.83 -1.69
N LEU A 159 3.27 3.77 -2.49
CA LEU A 159 3.76 2.43 -2.15
C LEU A 159 5.29 2.33 -2.07
N SER A 160 6.04 3.27 -2.67
CA SER A 160 7.51 3.31 -2.57
C SER A 160 8.01 3.82 -1.23
N ASN A 161 7.14 4.39 -0.39
CA ASN A 161 7.46 4.78 0.96
C ASN A 161 7.19 3.63 1.95
N GLN A 162 8.00 3.56 3.01
CA GLN A 162 7.71 2.64 4.11
C GLN A 162 6.39 3.07 4.77
N ALA A 163 5.43 2.14 4.88
CA ALA A 163 4.07 2.44 5.32
C ALA A 163 4.02 3.25 6.63
N SER A 164 4.80 2.90 7.65
CA SER A 164 4.80 3.55 8.98
C SER A 164 5.42 4.95 9.01
N LYS A 165 6.10 5.39 7.93
CA LYS A 165 6.74 6.70 7.86
C LYS A 165 5.85 7.74 7.23
N ASP A 166 5.93 8.97 7.76
CA ASP A 166 5.37 10.13 7.10
C ASP A 166 6.21 10.48 5.87
N TYR A 167 5.58 10.96 4.81
CA TYR A 167 6.29 11.38 3.61
C TYR A 167 5.73 12.68 3.02
N VAL A 168 6.54 13.38 2.24
CA VAL A 168 6.12 14.60 1.54
C VAL A 168 5.59 14.23 0.16
N PHE A 169 4.34 14.61 -0.09
CA PHE A 169 3.71 14.47 -1.40
C PHE A 169 4.12 15.64 -2.31
N ASP A 170 4.77 15.30 -3.41
CA ASP A 170 5.14 16.24 -4.46
C ASP A 170 4.69 15.71 -5.82
N VAL A 171 3.60 16.26 -6.37
CA VAL A 171 3.04 15.84 -7.65
C VAL A 171 4.09 15.91 -8.76
N ASP A 172 4.87 16.99 -8.82
CA ASP A 172 5.81 17.22 -9.91
C ASP A 172 6.93 16.17 -9.91
N ARG A 173 7.36 15.74 -8.71
CA ARG A 173 8.28 14.62 -8.54
C ARG A 173 7.64 13.29 -8.96
N PHE A 174 6.39 13.04 -8.55
CA PHE A 174 5.72 11.76 -8.80
C PHE A 174 5.43 11.53 -10.29
N ILE A 175 5.14 12.59 -11.04
CA ILE A 175 4.92 12.54 -12.50
C ILE A 175 6.18 12.71 -13.34
N SER A 176 7.36 12.69 -12.73
CA SER A 176 8.63 12.72 -13.47
C SER A 176 8.87 11.40 -14.18
N PHE A 177 9.43 11.46 -15.40
CA PHE A 177 9.95 10.30 -16.13
C PHE A 177 11.39 9.97 -15.77
N GLU A 178 11.95 10.62 -14.75
CA GLU A 178 13.29 10.40 -14.25
C GLU A 178 13.26 10.04 -12.76
N GLY A 179 14.21 9.22 -12.32
CA GLY A 179 14.34 8.77 -10.94
C GLY A 179 13.34 7.67 -10.54
N ASN A 180 13.20 7.44 -9.25
CA ASN A 180 12.36 6.38 -8.71
C ASN A 180 10.88 6.78 -8.70
N THR A 181 10.22 6.64 -9.85
CA THR A 181 8.84 7.08 -10.10
C THR A 181 8.04 6.07 -10.91
N GLY A 182 6.70 6.10 -10.78
CA GLY A 182 5.80 5.26 -11.57
C GLY A 182 5.97 5.46 -13.08
N PRO A 183 5.98 6.70 -13.60
CA PRO A 183 6.21 6.96 -15.03
C PRO A 183 7.56 6.42 -15.55
N TYR A 184 8.64 6.48 -14.76
CA TYR A 184 9.91 5.88 -15.15
C TYR A 184 9.82 4.36 -15.32
N ILE A 185 9.15 3.67 -14.40
CA ILE A 185 8.93 2.22 -14.50
C ILE A 185 8.08 1.88 -15.73
N LEU A 186 6.99 2.63 -15.97
CA LEU A 186 6.16 2.44 -17.17
C LEU A 186 6.95 2.68 -18.46
N TYR A 187 7.79 3.71 -18.49
CA TYR A 187 8.68 4.00 -19.63
C TYR A 187 9.65 2.83 -19.90
N THR A 188 10.25 2.27 -18.85
CA THR A 188 11.12 1.09 -18.98
C THR A 188 10.37 -0.10 -19.56
N ILE A 189 9.14 -0.36 -19.10
CA ILE A 189 8.28 -1.44 -19.64
C ILE A 189 8.00 -1.21 -21.14
N VAL A 190 7.69 0.03 -21.54
CA VAL A 190 7.45 0.38 -22.96
C VAL A 190 8.70 0.12 -23.80
N ARG A 191 9.89 0.45 -23.31
CA ARG A 191 11.17 0.15 -23.98
C ARG A 191 11.35 -1.35 -24.17
N ILE A 192 11.16 -2.15 -23.12
CA ILE A 192 11.25 -3.62 -23.19
C ILE A 192 10.27 -4.17 -24.23
N LYS A 193 9.00 -3.76 -24.17
CA LYS A 193 7.98 -4.19 -25.14
C LYS A 193 8.33 -3.78 -26.57
N SER A 194 8.91 -2.60 -26.78
CA SER A 194 9.35 -2.16 -28.10
C SER A 194 10.48 -3.00 -28.66
N ILE A 195 11.45 -3.43 -27.82
CA ILE A 195 12.53 -4.34 -28.23
C ILE A 195 11.94 -5.70 -28.63
N LEU A 196 11.07 -6.27 -27.80
CA LEU A 196 10.44 -7.56 -28.06
C LEU A 196 9.58 -7.53 -29.35
N HIS A 197 8.82 -6.46 -29.54
CA HIS A 197 8.03 -6.26 -30.74
C HIS A 197 8.90 -6.17 -32.02
N LYS A 198 9.99 -5.42 -31.97
CA LYS A 198 10.95 -5.35 -33.09
C LYS A 198 11.58 -6.72 -33.41
N TYR A 199 11.92 -7.50 -32.37
CA TYR A 199 12.44 -8.84 -32.53
C TYR A 199 11.44 -9.76 -33.23
N GLN A 200 10.17 -9.73 -32.82
CA GLN A 200 9.09 -10.49 -33.47
C GLN A 200 8.81 -10.03 -34.89
N ALA A 201 8.83 -8.71 -35.16
CA ALA A 201 8.63 -8.16 -36.49
C ALA A 201 9.70 -8.58 -37.52
N GLN A 202 10.86 -9.01 -37.05
CA GLN A 202 11.92 -9.62 -37.86
C GLN A 202 11.68 -11.13 -38.16
N GLY A 203 10.53 -11.68 -37.77
CA GLY A 203 10.18 -13.08 -37.97
C GLY A 203 10.65 -14.02 -36.88
N ASN A 204 11.19 -13.51 -35.77
CA ASN A 204 11.65 -14.33 -34.65
C ASN A 204 10.49 -14.66 -33.70
N SER A 205 10.54 -15.83 -33.04
CA SER A 205 9.61 -16.23 -31.99
C SER A 205 10.17 -15.97 -30.61
N LEU A 206 9.31 -15.62 -29.67
CA LEU A 206 9.64 -15.58 -28.24
C LEU A 206 9.47 -16.95 -27.57
N ASP A 207 8.80 -17.89 -28.24
CA ASP A 207 8.54 -19.21 -27.69
C ASP A 207 9.82 -20.06 -27.66
N GLY A 208 10.05 -20.72 -26.54
CA GLY A 208 11.19 -21.62 -26.36
C GLY A 208 12.54 -20.92 -26.16
N LEU A 209 12.56 -19.60 -26.03
CA LEU A 209 13.79 -18.88 -25.67
C LEU A 209 14.31 -19.36 -24.31
N LYS A 210 15.63 -19.49 -24.23
CA LYS A 210 16.33 -19.84 -23.00
C LYS A 210 17.33 -18.73 -22.68
N VAL A 211 17.47 -18.44 -21.39
CA VAL A 211 18.54 -17.56 -20.91
C VAL A 211 19.88 -18.20 -21.24
N GLN A 212 20.74 -17.46 -21.91
CA GLN A 212 22.09 -17.88 -22.27
C GLN A 212 23.11 -17.35 -21.25
N GLU A 213 24.36 -17.78 -21.37
CA GLU A 213 25.47 -17.22 -20.60
C GLU A 213 25.63 -15.73 -20.91
N ALA A 214 25.88 -14.94 -19.87
CA ALA A 214 26.13 -13.50 -20.03
C ALA A 214 27.49 -13.27 -20.66
N HIS A 215 27.53 -12.45 -21.73
CA HIS A 215 28.77 -12.09 -22.45
C HIS A 215 29.30 -10.71 -22.01
N ALA A 216 28.49 -9.92 -21.32
CA ALA A 216 28.85 -8.59 -20.81
C ALA A 216 28.49 -8.43 -19.33
N ASP A 217 29.21 -7.55 -18.63
CA ASP A 217 28.95 -7.28 -17.20
C ASP A 217 27.54 -6.73 -16.96
N CYS A 218 27.01 -5.91 -17.87
CA CYS A 218 25.64 -5.40 -17.78
C CYS A 218 24.57 -6.50 -17.90
N GLU A 219 24.78 -7.48 -18.80
CA GLU A 219 23.87 -8.64 -18.91
C GLU A 219 23.90 -9.48 -17.64
N LYS A 220 25.10 -9.73 -17.09
CA LYS A 220 25.27 -10.43 -15.82
C LYS A 220 24.58 -9.69 -14.66
N ALA A 221 24.73 -8.36 -14.59
CA ALA A 221 24.08 -7.55 -13.57
C ALA A 221 22.55 -7.65 -13.65
N LEU A 222 22.00 -7.54 -14.86
CA LEU A 222 20.55 -7.67 -15.10
C LEU A 222 20.03 -9.07 -14.70
N MET A 223 20.76 -10.13 -15.09
CA MET A 223 20.38 -11.51 -14.74
C MET A 223 20.41 -11.75 -13.24
N LEU A 224 21.43 -11.22 -12.53
CA LEU A 224 21.53 -11.32 -11.08
C LEU A 224 20.42 -10.55 -10.39
N GLU A 225 20.06 -9.37 -10.90
CA GLU A 225 18.95 -8.59 -10.36
C GLU A 225 17.61 -9.32 -10.57
N ALA A 226 17.37 -9.86 -11.76
CA ALA A 226 16.18 -10.65 -12.05
C ALA A 226 16.06 -11.90 -11.16
N ALA A 227 17.17 -12.56 -10.82
CA ALA A 227 17.19 -13.74 -9.96
C ALA A 227 16.71 -13.49 -8.52
N LYS A 228 16.77 -12.24 -8.04
CA LYS A 228 16.32 -11.87 -6.68
C LYS A 228 14.78 -11.84 -6.52
N TYR A 229 14.03 -11.95 -7.61
CA TYR A 229 12.58 -11.75 -7.63
C TYR A 229 11.83 -12.52 -6.53
N ASN A 230 12.05 -13.83 -6.44
CA ASN A 230 11.31 -14.67 -5.49
C ASN A 230 11.61 -14.29 -4.03
N ASP A 231 12.86 -13.99 -3.71
CA ASP A 231 13.27 -13.61 -2.35
C ASP A 231 12.70 -12.24 -1.97
N VAL A 232 12.69 -11.29 -2.91
CA VAL A 232 12.10 -9.97 -2.70
C VAL A 232 10.59 -10.07 -2.45
N ILE A 233 9.88 -10.86 -3.25
CA ILE A 233 8.43 -11.05 -3.08
C ILE A 233 8.13 -11.72 -1.74
N ALA A 234 8.85 -12.79 -1.39
CA ALA A 234 8.68 -13.48 -0.12
C ALA A 234 8.90 -12.53 1.08
N ASN A 235 10.00 -11.78 1.06
CA ASN A 235 10.31 -10.81 2.12
C ASN A 235 9.31 -9.66 2.19
N ALA A 236 8.87 -9.14 1.04
CA ALA A 236 7.87 -8.07 1.00
C ALA A 236 6.51 -8.54 1.53
N PHE A 237 6.11 -9.77 1.23
CA PHE A 237 4.89 -10.39 1.75
C PHE A 237 4.97 -10.64 3.26
N GLN A 238 6.07 -11.21 3.74
CA GLN A 238 6.27 -11.48 5.17
C GLN A 238 6.21 -10.20 6.01
N ASP A 239 6.83 -9.12 5.51
CA ASP A 239 6.92 -7.85 6.23
C ASP A 239 5.75 -6.90 5.92
N LEU A 240 4.83 -7.29 5.03
CA LEU A 240 3.75 -6.43 4.51
C LEU A 240 4.31 -5.09 3.99
N ALA A 241 5.38 -5.15 3.21
CA ALA A 241 6.23 -4.03 2.84
C ALA A 241 6.30 -3.80 1.31
N PRO A 242 5.26 -3.22 0.67
CA PRO A 242 5.25 -2.94 -0.79
C PRO A 242 6.44 -2.12 -1.27
N HIS A 243 6.99 -1.25 -0.42
CA HIS A 243 8.16 -0.44 -0.76
C HIS A 243 9.41 -1.27 -1.12
N LYS A 244 9.53 -2.49 -0.62
CA LYS A 244 10.61 -3.42 -1.02
C LYS A 244 10.47 -3.86 -2.47
N ILE A 245 9.23 -4.07 -2.93
CA ILE A 245 8.94 -4.38 -4.33
C ILE A 245 9.24 -3.17 -5.21
N CYS A 246 8.81 -1.97 -4.78
CA CYS A 246 9.11 -0.73 -5.50
C CYS A 246 10.62 -0.49 -5.65
N ALA A 247 11.40 -0.71 -4.58
CA ALA A 247 12.85 -0.60 -4.64
C ALA A 247 13.43 -1.61 -5.65
N TYR A 248 13.01 -2.87 -5.58
CA TYR A 248 13.48 -3.92 -6.47
C TYR A 248 13.19 -3.63 -7.95
N ILE A 249 11.95 -3.23 -8.29
CA ILE A 249 11.61 -2.96 -9.69
C ILE A 249 12.34 -1.72 -10.23
N TYR A 250 12.68 -0.77 -9.36
CA TYR A 250 13.51 0.37 -9.73
C TYR A 250 14.96 -0.05 -10.01
N ASP A 251 15.55 -0.89 -9.15
CA ASP A 251 16.90 -1.43 -9.34
C ASP A 251 16.97 -2.30 -10.61
N LEU A 252 15.96 -3.14 -10.85
CA LEU A 252 15.83 -3.93 -12.07
C LEU A 252 15.71 -3.04 -13.33
N ALA A 253 14.92 -1.96 -13.25
CA ALA A 253 14.78 -1.00 -14.34
C ALA A 253 16.08 -0.24 -14.65
N ASN A 254 16.89 0.03 -13.62
CA ASN A 254 18.22 0.67 -13.81
C ASN A 254 19.26 -0.33 -14.36
N ALA A 255 19.15 -1.61 -14.03
CA ALA A 255 20.03 -2.64 -14.58
C ALA A 255 19.75 -2.92 -16.06
N PHE A 256 18.53 -2.70 -16.53
CA PHE A 256 18.09 -2.78 -17.92
C PHE A 256 18.51 -1.54 -18.72
#